data_79b7888107dc600ebef5ce2c35f9b6ad
#
_entry.id   79b7888107dc600ebef5ce2c35f9b6ad
#
_cell.length_a   1.000
_cell.length_b   1.000
_cell.length_c   1.000
_cell.angle_alpha   90.00
_cell.angle_beta   90.00
_cell.angle_gamma   90.00
#
_symmetry.space_group_name_H-M   'P 1'
#
loop_
_entity.id
_entity.type
_entity.pdbx_description
1 polymer ?
#
loop_
_entity_poly.entity_id
_entity_poly.type
_entity_poly.pdbx_seq_one_letter_code
_entity_poly.pdbx_strand_id
1 'polypeptide(L)'
;MKKFLTAILVAAALFTTVGCSGRPATTADVLQSSADAEEGSSHDSQGSLRTGLYAVGSLSSSASAGEEDGLIQTDVTIVAVTVDETGVITDCVIDAVQAKANFDSQGQLLTDLTVPVPSKNELGADYGMGSISGIGKEWNEQAQALADYVVGKTADEVLGIAVDEATKPAEADLASSVTISIGGFQNAIAEAVDRAQPLGAQAEDELRLVTSNSMAAGNAPEGAAGMVETNVNIAAV
;
A
#
# COMPACT_ATOMS: atom_id res chain seq x y z
N MET A 1 35.65 -0.82 2.77
CA MET A 1 34.21 -1.15 2.82
C MET A 1 33.49 -0.17 1.90
N LYS A 2 33.10 -0.59 0.72
CA LYS A 2 32.34 0.24 -0.23
C LYS A 2 30.88 0.18 0.16
N LYS A 3 30.28 1.32 0.46
CA LYS A 3 28.87 1.43 0.83
C LYS A 3 28.04 1.49 -0.46
N PHE A 4 27.10 0.58 -0.64
CA PHE A 4 26.10 0.68 -1.68
C PHE A 4 25.08 1.76 -1.29
N LEU A 5 24.73 2.60 -2.22
CA LEU A 5 23.66 3.58 -2.06
C LEU A 5 22.48 3.11 -2.91
N THR A 6 21.39 2.76 -2.26
CA THR A 6 20.13 2.44 -2.96
C THR A 6 19.23 3.65 -2.85
N ALA A 7 18.78 4.14 -3.98
CA ALA A 7 17.75 5.18 -4.05
C ALA A 7 16.40 4.50 -4.28
N ILE A 8 15.44 4.79 -3.42
CA ILE A 8 14.05 4.37 -3.59
C ILE A 8 13.31 5.56 -4.19
N LEU A 9 12.80 5.40 -5.40
CA LEU A 9 11.89 6.36 -6.01
C LEU A 9 10.48 5.79 -5.90
N VAL A 10 9.68 6.33 -5.01
CA VAL A 10 8.24 6.06 -4.94
C VAL A 10 7.55 7.16 -5.74
N ALA A 11 7.11 6.84 -6.94
CA ALA A 11 6.32 7.77 -7.74
C ALA A 11 4.84 7.46 -7.55
N ALA A 12 4.15 8.28 -6.77
CA ALA A 12 2.70 8.26 -6.70
C ALA A 12 2.16 9.07 -7.90
N ALA A 13 1.65 8.42 -8.92
CA ALA A 13 0.99 9.09 -10.03
C ALA A 13 -0.49 9.32 -9.69
N LEU A 14 -0.83 10.54 -9.32
CA LEU A 14 -2.21 10.99 -9.27
C LEU A 14 -2.70 11.30 -10.69
N PHE A 15 -3.57 10.46 -11.23
CA PHE A 15 -4.30 10.79 -12.45
C PHE A 15 -5.53 11.63 -12.10
N THR A 16 -5.44 12.93 -12.31
CA THR A 16 -6.61 13.79 -12.37
C THR A 16 -7.11 13.84 -13.82
N THR A 17 -8.27 13.27 -14.11
CA THR A 17 -8.94 13.49 -15.39
C THR A 17 -9.65 14.85 -15.35
N VAL A 18 -9.03 15.86 -15.93
CA VAL A 18 -9.68 17.13 -16.23
C VAL A 18 -10.39 17.01 -17.57
N GLY A 19 -11.71 16.87 -17.51
CA GLY A 19 -12.56 17.06 -18.67
C GLY A 19 -12.83 18.55 -18.87
N CYS A 20 -12.16 19.18 -19.83
CA CYS A 20 -12.49 20.52 -20.29
C CYS A 20 -13.17 20.45 -21.64
N SER A 21 -14.41 20.94 -21.72
CA SER A 21 -14.93 21.54 -22.95
C SER A 21 -15.79 22.69 -22.60
N GLY A 22 -15.18 23.89 -22.63
CA GLY A 22 -15.88 25.16 -22.60
C GLY A 22 -16.11 25.68 -23.98
N ARG A 23 -17.27 26.27 -24.20
CA ARG A 23 -17.53 27.21 -25.30
C ARG A 23 -18.44 28.32 -24.80
N PRO A 24 -18.14 29.57 -25.10
CA PRO A 24 -18.92 30.70 -24.57
C PRO A 24 -20.19 30.95 -25.37
N ALA A 25 -21.26 31.28 -24.68
CA ALA A 25 -22.43 31.88 -25.28
C ALA A 25 -22.82 33.16 -24.54
N THR A 26 -23.07 34.15 -25.31
CA THR A 26 -23.39 35.52 -24.99
C THR A 26 -24.84 35.70 -24.58
N THR A 27 -25.01 36.58 -23.59
CA THR A 27 -26.07 37.57 -23.29
C THR A 27 -27.54 37.34 -23.60
N ALA A 28 -28.31 37.58 -22.52
CA ALA A 28 -29.65 38.25 -22.42
C ALA A 28 -30.84 37.42 -22.89
N ASP A 29 -31.83 37.19 -22.11
CA ASP A 29 -32.85 38.11 -21.61
C ASP A 29 -33.93 37.38 -20.76
N VAL A 30 -34.28 37.97 -19.64
CA VAL A 30 -35.61 38.29 -19.13
C VAL A 30 -36.59 37.20 -18.72
N LEU A 31 -36.79 37.19 -17.38
CA LEU A 31 -38.06 37.23 -16.63
C LEU A 31 -39.06 36.06 -16.67
N GLN A 32 -39.23 35.58 -15.48
CA GLN A 32 -40.49 35.49 -14.73
C GLN A 32 -41.27 34.18 -14.72
N SER A 33 -41.39 33.71 -13.51
CA SER A 33 -42.62 33.33 -12.84
C SER A 33 -42.87 31.84 -12.54
N SER A 34 -43.04 31.68 -11.26
CA SER A 34 -43.93 30.81 -10.48
C SER A 34 -43.48 29.37 -10.24
N ALA A 35 -43.11 29.16 -9.04
CA ALA A 35 -43.86 28.53 -7.94
C ALA A 35 -44.14 27.03 -8.11
N ASP A 36 -43.70 26.33 -7.07
CA ASP A 36 -44.20 25.06 -6.57
C ASP A 36 -43.85 23.76 -7.34
N ALA A 37 -42.81 23.11 -6.86
CA ALA A 37 -42.87 21.70 -6.49
C ALA A 37 -41.64 21.40 -5.62
N GLU A 38 -41.83 21.41 -4.33
CA GLU A 38 -40.99 20.69 -3.41
C GLU A 38 -41.20 19.19 -3.68
N GLU A 39 -40.36 18.59 -4.52
CA GLU A 39 -40.07 17.19 -4.38
C GLU A 39 -38.76 17.08 -3.62
N GLY A 40 -38.90 16.77 -2.34
CA GLY A 40 -37.82 16.38 -1.45
C GLY A 40 -37.08 15.19 -2.05
N SER A 41 -36.00 15.47 -2.74
CA SER A 41 -34.93 14.53 -2.87
C SER A 41 -34.33 14.41 -1.48
N SER A 42 -34.83 13.45 -0.71
CA SER A 42 -34.09 12.90 0.39
C SER A 42 -32.84 12.27 -0.25
N HIS A 43 -31.81 13.06 -0.45
CA HIS A 43 -30.46 12.56 -0.48
C HIS A 43 -30.27 11.97 0.92
N ASP A 44 -30.48 10.69 1.01
CA ASP A 44 -29.95 9.88 2.10
C ASP A 44 -28.48 10.30 2.17
N SER A 45 -28.12 10.93 3.27
CA SER A 45 -26.73 11.24 3.60
C SER A 45 -26.04 9.93 3.96
N GLN A 46 -25.85 9.11 2.95
CA GLN A 46 -24.90 8.02 3.02
C GLN A 46 -23.53 8.71 3.11
N GLY A 47 -22.93 8.67 4.29
CA GLY A 47 -21.74 9.44 4.62
C GLY A 47 -20.67 9.26 3.55
N SER A 48 -20.15 10.35 3.05
CA SER A 48 -19.05 10.36 2.07
C SER A 48 -17.83 9.70 2.70
N LEU A 49 -17.39 8.57 2.14
CA LEU A 49 -16.16 7.91 2.58
C LEU A 49 -14.93 8.71 2.13
N ARG A 50 -13.87 8.60 2.91
CA ARG A 50 -12.55 9.12 2.56
C ARG A 50 -11.63 7.95 2.28
N THR A 51 -10.82 8.05 1.23
CA THR A 51 -9.85 7.02 0.84
C THR A 51 -8.45 7.46 1.21
N GLY A 52 -7.71 6.62 1.91
CA GLY A 52 -6.32 6.81 2.28
C GLY A 52 -5.40 5.75 1.68
N LEU A 53 -4.21 6.16 1.28
CA LEU A 53 -3.16 5.29 0.78
C LEU A 53 -1.84 5.65 1.46
N TYR A 54 -1.13 4.63 1.95
CA TYR A 54 0.21 4.80 2.49
C TYR A 54 1.12 3.67 2.01
N ALA A 55 2.36 4.04 1.67
CA ALA A 55 3.40 3.09 1.34
C ALA A 55 4.71 3.49 2.01
N VAL A 56 5.42 2.52 2.55
CA VAL A 56 6.71 2.70 3.20
C VAL A 56 7.70 1.64 2.77
N GLY A 57 8.89 2.08 2.35
CA GLY A 57 9.98 1.22 1.93
C GLY A 57 11.01 0.99 3.03
N SER A 58 11.63 -0.20 3.04
CA SER A 58 12.72 -0.59 3.91
C SER A 58 13.81 -1.33 3.13
N LEU A 59 15.06 -1.11 3.52
CA LEU A 59 16.26 -1.82 3.01
C LEU A 59 16.92 -2.64 4.11
N SER A 60 16.28 -2.81 5.26
CA SER A 60 16.88 -3.42 6.46
C SER A 60 17.27 -4.89 6.25
N SER A 61 16.67 -5.57 5.28
CA SER A 61 16.97 -6.95 4.92
C SER A 61 18.15 -7.12 3.96
N SER A 62 18.77 -6.01 3.51
CA SER A 62 19.94 -6.05 2.63
C SER A 62 21.19 -6.49 3.38
N ALA A 63 22.04 -7.29 2.72
CA ALA A 63 23.28 -7.82 3.27
C ALA A 63 24.46 -7.56 2.33
N SER A 64 25.62 -7.24 2.91
CA SER A 64 26.87 -7.11 2.14
C SER A 64 27.39 -8.47 1.68
N ALA A 65 28.00 -8.52 0.50
CA ALA A 65 28.74 -9.70 0.06
C ALA A 65 29.99 -9.92 0.94
N GLY A 66 30.32 -11.20 1.17
CA GLY A 66 31.48 -11.64 1.91
C GLY A 66 31.98 -12.97 1.35
N GLU A 67 31.94 -14.03 2.15
CA GLU A 67 32.15 -15.42 1.69
C GLU A 67 30.95 -15.91 0.86
N GLU A 68 29.77 -15.33 1.15
CA GLU A 68 28.53 -15.53 0.38
C GLU A 68 28.20 -14.29 -0.42
N ASP A 69 27.31 -14.45 -1.40
CA ASP A 69 26.78 -13.36 -2.22
C ASP A 69 26.04 -12.34 -1.35
N GLY A 70 26.13 -11.08 -1.74
CA GLY A 70 25.38 -10.01 -1.12
C GLY A 70 23.94 -9.98 -1.61
N LEU A 71 23.06 -9.34 -0.84
CA LEU A 71 21.65 -9.16 -1.15
C LEU A 71 21.29 -7.67 -1.06
N ILE A 72 20.72 -7.15 -2.13
CA ILE A 72 19.94 -5.91 -2.09
C ILE A 72 18.48 -6.32 -2.01
N GLN A 73 17.82 -5.93 -0.92
CA GLN A 73 16.39 -6.21 -0.75
C GLN A 73 15.65 -4.91 -0.43
N THR A 74 14.63 -4.64 -1.24
CA THR A 74 13.68 -3.57 -0.99
C THR A 74 12.36 -4.19 -0.59
N ASP A 75 11.92 -3.94 0.64
CA ASP A 75 10.60 -4.32 1.13
C ASP A 75 9.72 -3.06 1.13
N VAL A 76 8.58 -3.11 0.47
CA VAL A 76 7.59 -2.01 0.46
C VAL A 76 6.29 -2.53 1.05
N THR A 77 5.87 -1.96 2.17
CA THR A 77 4.55 -2.19 2.76
C THR A 77 3.57 -1.18 2.19
N ILE A 78 2.39 -1.63 1.80
CA ILE A 78 1.37 -0.83 1.13
C ILE A 78 0.04 -1.07 1.84
N VAL A 79 -0.65 0.01 2.20
CA VAL A 79 -1.97 -0.04 2.82
C VAL A 79 -2.88 0.97 2.16
N ALA A 80 -4.07 0.52 1.77
CA ALA A 80 -5.18 1.37 1.39
C ALA A 80 -6.32 1.18 2.39
N VAL A 81 -7.02 2.26 2.72
CA VAL A 81 -8.20 2.24 3.61
C VAL A 81 -9.30 3.11 3.05
N THR A 82 -10.55 2.76 3.34
CA THR A 82 -11.65 3.72 3.37
C THR A 82 -12.04 3.97 4.82
N VAL A 83 -12.39 5.20 5.13
CA VAL A 83 -12.84 5.61 6.46
C VAL A 83 -14.08 6.46 6.36
N ASP A 84 -14.95 6.36 7.37
CA ASP A 84 -16.11 7.23 7.50
C ASP A 84 -15.75 8.65 7.98
N GLU A 85 -16.75 9.49 8.19
CA GLU A 85 -16.57 10.88 8.66
C GLU A 85 -15.96 10.95 10.06
N THR A 86 -16.11 9.90 10.87
CA THR A 86 -15.59 9.82 12.24
C THR A 86 -14.17 9.26 12.32
N GLY A 87 -13.62 8.79 11.19
CA GLY A 87 -12.29 8.17 11.11
C GLY A 87 -12.28 6.68 11.42
N VAL A 88 -13.45 6.04 11.44
CA VAL A 88 -13.57 4.59 11.57
C VAL A 88 -13.31 3.93 10.21
N ILE A 89 -12.44 2.93 10.19
CA ILE A 89 -12.08 2.16 9.00
C ILE A 89 -13.31 1.37 8.53
N THR A 90 -13.73 1.58 7.30
CA THR A 90 -14.84 0.86 6.66
C THR A 90 -14.36 -0.25 5.74
N ASP A 91 -13.16 -0.11 5.16
CA ASP A 91 -12.48 -1.14 4.39
C ASP A 91 -10.96 -0.97 4.50
N CYS A 92 -10.21 -2.07 4.34
CA CYS A 92 -8.75 -2.06 4.40
C CYS A 92 -8.18 -3.11 3.45
N VAL A 93 -7.17 -2.73 2.69
CA VAL A 93 -6.38 -3.65 1.85
C VAL A 93 -4.91 -3.48 2.20
N ILE A 94 -4.24 -4.62 2.46
CA ILE A 94 -2.81 -4.68 2.79
C ILE A 94 -2.09 -5.48 1.71
N ASP A 95 -1.00 -4.94 1.18
CA ASP A 95 -0.10 -5.65 0.28
C ASP A 95 1.36 -5.34 0.61
N ALA A 96 2.28 -6.09 0.03
CA ALA A 96 3.71 -5.80 0.12
C ALA A 96 4.44 -6.26 -1.12
N VAL A 97 5.48 -5.51 -1.47
CA VAL A 97 6.43 -5.85 -2.54
C VAL A 97 7.78 -6.18 -1.92
N GLN A 98 8.39 -7.28 -2.34
CA GLN A 98 9.72 -7.70 -1.90
C GLN A 98 10.61 -7.91 -3.13
N ALA A 99 11.35 -6.87 -3.50
CA ALA A 99 12.30 -6.90 -4.62
C ALA A 99 13.68 -7.31 -4.12
N LYS A 100 14.29 -8.33 -4.75
CA LYS A 100 15.58 -8.89 -4.36
C LYS A 100 16.54 -8.93 -5.53
N ALA A 101 17.78 -8.49 -5.29
CA ALA A 101 18.87 -8.63 -6.24
C ALA A 101 20.15 -9.09 -5.53
N ASN A 102 20.73 -10.18 -6.00
CA ASN A 102 21.99 -10.71 -5.49
C ASN A 102 23.18 -10.14 -6.28
N PHE A 103 24.31 -10.01 -5.63
CA PHE A 103 25.56 -9.55 -6.22
C PHE A 103 26.76 -10.26 -5.58
N ASP A 104 27.81 -10.48 -6.35
CA ASP A 104 29.04 -11.13 -5.90
C ASP A 104 29.94 -10.20 -5.07
N SER A 105 31.06 -10.75 -4.58
CA SER A 105 32.05 -10.01 -3.79
C SER A 105 32.79 -8.91 -4.57
N GLN A 106 32.71 -8.91 -5.93
CA GLN A 106 33.22 -7.87 -6.80
C GLN A 106 32.16 -6.78 -7.05
N GLY A 107 30.91 -6.98 -6.61
CA GLY A 107 29.78 -6.10 -6.83
C GLY A 107 29.13 -6.30 -8.20
N GLN A 108 29.36 -7.44 -8.84
CA GLN A 108 28.68 -7.79 -10.09
C GLN A 108 27.29 -8.33 -9.77
N LEU A 109 26.28 -7.81 -10.46
CA LEU A 109 24.90 -8.24 -10.29
C LEU A 109 24.70 -9.65 -10.83
N LEU A 110 24.07 -10.51 -10.03
CA LEU A 110 23.80 -11.92 -10.35
C LEU A 110 22.32 -12.15 -10.72
N THR A 111 21.44 -11.24 -10.32
CA THR A 111 19.99 -11.34 -10.58
C THR A 111 19.63 -10.72 -11.92
N ASP A 112 18.78 -11.39 -12.69
CA ASP A 112 18.14 -10.83 -13.88
C ASP A 112 17.05 -9.84 -13.44
N LEU A 113 17.29 -8.54 -13.63
CA LEU A 113 16.38 -7.46 -13.25
C LEU A 113 15.20 -7.30 -14.21
N THR A 114 15.16 -8.02 -15.32
CA THR A 114 14.05 -7.97 -16.29
C THR A 114 12.87 -8.85 -15.88
N VAL A 115 13.07 -9.71 -14.87
CA VAL A 115 12.01 -10.57 -14.33
C VAL A 115 10.98 -9.71 -13.58
N PRO A 116 9.66 -9.92 -13.81
CA PRO A 116 8.63 -9.22 -13.05
C PRO A 116 8.78 -9.41 -11.54
N VAL A 117 8.44 -8.39 -10.79
CA VAL A 117 8.42 -8.39 -9.32
C VAL A 117 6.96 -8.33 -8.85
N PRO A 118 6.26 -9.46 -8.74
CA PRO A 118 4.87 -9.46 -8.27
C PRO A 118 4.80 -9.06 -6.80
N SER A 119 3.66 -8.51 -6.37
CA SER A 119 3.37 -8.28 -4.96
C SER A 119 3.12 -9.60 -4.23
N LYS A 120 3.08 -9.56 -2.90
CA LYS A 120 2.79 -10.78 -2.11
C LYS A 120 1.35 -11.26 -2.29
N ASN A 121 0.41 -10.35 -2.53
CA ASN A 121 -0.96 -10.74 -2.86
C ASN A 121 -1.04 -11.40 -4.24
N GLU A 122 -0.31 -10.89 -5.23
CA GLU A 122 -0.22 -11.50 -6.56
C GLU A 122 0.47 -12.88 -6.54
N LEU A 123 1.48 -13.06 -5.69
CA LEU A 123 2.14 -14.36 -5.48
C LEU A 123 1.21 -15.39 -4.84
N GLY A 124 0.38 -14.96 -3.89
CA GLY A 124 -0.51 -15.89 -3.17
C GLY A 124 0.27 -17.09 -2.62
N ALA A 125 -0.11 -18.31 -3.04
CA ALA A 125 0.53 -19.55 -2.63
C ALA A 125 1.99 -19.70 -3.12
N ASP A 126 2.37 -19.02 -4.20
CA ASP A 126 3.74 -19.05 -4.74
C ASP A 126 4.73 -18.31 -3.83
N TYR A 127 4.24 -17.48 -2.88
CA TYR A 127 5.08 -16.89 -1.84
C TYR A 127 5.63 -17.96 -0.89
N GLY A 128 4.89 -19.07 -0.69
CA GLY A 128 5.35 -20.28 -0.02
C GLY A 128 5.40 -20.20 1.51
N MET A 129 4.74 -19.21 2.12
CA MET A 129 4.72 -19.06 3.58
C MET A 129 3.88 -20.16 4.26
N GLY A 130 2.81 -20.64 3.62
CA GLY A 130 1.89 -21.62 4.18
C GLY A 130 2.59 -22.88 4.67
N SER A 131 3.66 -23.32 3.97
CA SER A 131 4.43 -24.50 4.33
C SER A 131 5.29 -24.36 5.61
N ILE A 132 5.61 -23.12 6.01
CA ILE A 132 6.45 -22.79 7.18
C ILE A 132 5.69 -22.03 8.26
N SER A 133 4.49 -21.55 7.95
CA SER A 133 3.61 -20.89 8.91
C SER A 133 3.06 -21.89 9.94
N GLY A 134 3.14 -21.54 11.23
CA GLY A 134 2.60 -22.39 12.31
C GLY A 134 1.08 -22.62 12.23
N ILE A 135 0.37 -21.83 11.45
CA ILE A 135 -1.08 -21.93 11.22
C ILE A 135 -1.44 -22.39 9.81
N GLY A 136 -0.45 -22.75 8.98
CA GLY A 136 -0.65 -23.23 7.61
C GLY A 136 -1.21 -22.21 6.62
N LYS A 137 -1.22 -20.91 6.97
CA LYS A 137 -1.74 -19.83 6.11
C LYS A 137 -0.64 -19.13 5.35
N GLU A 138 -0.93 -18.77 4.11
CA GLU A 138 -0.08 -17.91 3.28
C GLU A 138 -0.06 -16.46 3.78
N TRP A 139 0.90 -15.68 3.28
CA TRP A 139 1.06 -14.29 3.71
C TRP A 139 -0.16 -13.44 3.39
N ASN A 140 -0.69 -13.57 2.18
CA ASN A 140 -1.88 -12.83 1.74
C ASN A 140 -3.13 -13.17 2.57
N GLU A 141 -3.29 -14.44 2.98
CA GLU A 141 -4.39 -14.85 3.87
C GLU A 141 -4.26 -14.23 5.27
N GLN A 142 -3.03 -14.09 5.77
CA GLN A 142 -2.77 -13.45 7.06
C GLN A 142 -2.92 -11.92 6.98
N ALA A 143 -2.48 -11.32 5.87
CA ALA A 143 -2.67 -9.89 5.60
C ALA A 143 -4.15 -9.54 5.48
N GLN A 144 -4.94 -10.37 4.78
CA GLN A 144 -6.39 -10.20 4.71
C GLN A 144 -7.06 -10.33 6.08
N ALA A 145 -6.66 -11.32 6.89
CA ALA A 145 -7.21 -11.49 8.24
C ALA A 145 -6.91 -10.27 9.15
N LEU A 146 -5.76 -9.63 8.99
CA LEU A 146 -5.44 -8.37 9.68
C LEU A 146 -6.30 -7.22 9.13
N ALA A 147 -6.46 -7.12 7.82
CA ALA A 147 -7.28 -6.12 7.16
C ALA A 147 -8.74 -6.20 7.64
N ASP A 148 -9.31 -7.41 7.68
CA ASP A 148 -10.67 -7.66 8.19
C ASP A 148 -10.80 -7.28 9.69
N TYR A 149 -9.75 -7.57 10.48
CA TYR A 149 -9.74 -7.30 11.91
C TYR A 149 -9.74 -5.80 12.25
N VAL A 150 -9.17 -4.97 11.40
CA VAL A 150 -9.10 -3.51 11.64
C VAL A 150 -10.34 -2.76 11.15
N VAL A 151 -11.21 -3.37 10.36
CA VAL A 151 -12.51 -2.78 10.01
C VAL A 151 -13.34 -2.52 11.27
N GLY A 152 -13.95 -1.35 11.35
CA GLY A 152 -14.68 -0.88 12.52
C GLY A 152 -13.81 -0.26 13.62
N LYS A 153 -12.49 -0.12 13.43
CA LYS A 153 -11.56 0.51 14.36
C LYS A 153 -11.10 1.87 13.85
N THR A 154 -10.70 2.73 14.78
CA THR A 154 -9.98 3.97 14.51
C THR A 154 -8.46 3.73 14.42
N ALA A 155 -7.70 4.71 13.93
CA ALA A 155 -6.23 4.64 13.91
C ALA A 155 -5.63 4.36 15.29
N ASP A 156 -6.13 5.02 16.33
CA ASP A 156 -5.66 4.83 17.72
C ASP A 156 -5.91 3.41 18.22
N GLU A 157 -7.08 2.83 17.90
CA GLU A 157 -7.40 1.45 18.28
C GLU A 157 -6.52 0.45 17.52
N VAL A 158 -6.18 0.71 16.25
CA VAL A 158 -5.23 -0.12 15.48
C VAL A 158 -3.84 -0.06 16.10
N LEU A 159 -3.35 1.12 16.46
CA LEU A 159 -2.06 1.29 17.16
C LEU A 159 -2.07 0.63 18.55
N GLY A 160 -3.24 0.53 19.18
CA GLY A 160 -3.45 -0.11 20.48
C GLY A 160 -3.55 -1.64 20.45
N ILE A 161 -3.58 -2.30 19.28
CA ILE A 161 -3.59 -3.77 19.19
C ILE A 161 -2.33 -4.32 19.85
N ALA A 162 -2.52 -5.17 20.86
CA ALA A 162 -1.41 -5.71 21.63
C ALA A 162 -0.53 -6.66 20.78
N VAL A 163 0.78 -6.49 20.92
CA VAL A 163 1.80 -7.31 20.26
C VAL A 163 2.83 -7.85 21.24
N ASP A 164 3.48 -8.95 20.90
CA ASP A 164 4.63 -9.51 21.62
C ASP A 164 5.95 -8.77 21.29
N GLU A 165 7.07 -9.23 21.84
CA GLU A 165 8.40 -8.66 21.57
C GLU A 165 8.82 -8.75 20.09
N ALA A 166 8.27 -9.70 19.34
CA ALA A 166 8.49 -9.86 17.90
C ALA A 166 7.46 -9.09 17.06
N THR A 167 6.67 -8.23 17.69
CA THR A 167 5.56 -7.46 17.11
C THR A 167 4.49 -8.31 16.43
N LYS A 168 4.32 -9.57 16.87
CA LYS A 168 3.22 -10.44 16.46
C LYS A 168 1.99 -10.20 17.35
N PRO A 169 0.77 -10.46 16.83
CA PRO A 169 -0.43 -10.31 17.65
C PRO A 169 -0.35 -11.09 18.96
N ALA A 170 -0.62 -10.43 20.08
CA ALA A 170 -0.68 -11.05 21.40
C ALA A 170 -2.12 -11.46 21.79
N GLU A 171 -3.14 -10.89 21.16
CA GLU A 171 -4.54 -11.23 21.37
C GLU A 171 -4.89 -12.55 20.69
N ALA A 172 -5.50 -13.48 21.44
CA ALA A 172 -5.75 -14.85 20.98
C ALA A 172 -6.57 -14.92 19.69
N ASP A 173 -7.57 -14.06 19.54
CA ASP A 173 -8.45 -14.03 18.37
C ASP A 173 -7.66 -13.72 17.10
N LEU A 174 -6.86 -12.64 17.12
CA LEU A 174 -6.04 -12.25 15.98
C LEU A 174 -4.87 -13.23 15.77
N ALA A 175 -4.21 -13.67 16.85
CA ALA A 175 -3.08 -14.61 16.80
C ALA A 175 -3.45 -15.97 16.19
N SER A 176 -4.71 -16.37 16.26
CA SER A 176 -5.22 -17.60 15.62
C SER A 176 -5.21 -17.52 14.09
N SER A 177 -5.21 -16.33 13.52
CA SER A 177 -5.29 -16.07 12.08
C SER A 177 -4.08 -15.34 11.52
N VAL A 178 -3.28 -14.68 12.37
CA VAL A 178 -2.14 -13.84 11.99
C VAL A 178 -0.95 -14.14 12.89
N THR A 179 0.14 -14.66 12.33
CA THR A 179 1.39 -14.97 13.03
C THR A 179 2.58 -14.16 12.49
N ILE A 180 2.36 -13.35 11.46
CA ILE A 180 3.34 -12.38 10.97
C ILE A 180 3.48 -11.21 11.94
N SER A 181 4.63 -10.51 11.89
CA SER A 181 4.81 -9.24 12.59
C SER A 181 3.84 -8.19 12.04
N ILE A 182 3.08 -7.53 12.91
CA ILE A 182 2.06 -6.53 12.53
C ILE A 182 2.44 -5.09 12.90
N GLY A 183 3.50 -4.86 13.68
CA GLY A 183 3.84 -3.52 14.14
C GLY A 183 4.07 -2.50 13.01
N GLY A 184 4.68 -2.94 11.90
CA GLY A 184 4.83 -2.12 10.70
C GLY A 184 3.48 -1.82 10.02
N PHE A 185 2.57 -2.80 10.01
CA PHE A 185 1.23 -2.63 9.43
C PHE A 185 0.33 -1.74 10.30
N GLN A 186 0.40 -1.83 11.63
CA GLN A 186 -0.33 -0.92 12.52
C GLN A 186 0.00 0.54 12.20
N ASN A 187 1.28 0.87 12.09
CA ASN A 187 1.75 2.20 11.73
C ASN A 187 1.29 2.60 10.31
N ALA A 188 1.41 1.69 9.34
CA ALA A 188 1.03 1.97 7.96
C ALA A 188 -0.48 2.18 7.80
N ILE A 189 -1.32 1.44 8.54
CA ILE A 189 -2.77 1.63 8.58
C ILE A 189 -3.12 2.98 9.18
N ALA A 190 -2.54 3.33 10.33
CA ALA A 190 -2.77 4.62 10.98
C ALA A 190 -2.38 5.79 10.05
N GLU A 191 -1.23 5.71 9.39
CA GLU A 191 -0.78 6.71 8.41
C GLU A 191 -1.73 6.80 7.19
N ALA A 192 -2.29 5.68 6.73
CA ALA A 192 -3.28 5.68 5.65
C ALA A 192 -4.58 6.37 6.09
N VAL A 193 -5.07 6.10 7.33
CA VAL A 193 -6.23 6.78 7.90
C VAL A 193 -6.00 8.28 8.02
N ASP A 194 -4.85 8.71 8.53
CA ASP A 194 -4.52 10.13 8.70
C ASP A 194 -4.44 10.89 7.37
N ARG A 195 -4.12 10.18 6.28
CA ARG A 195 -4.00 10.74 4.92
C ARG A 195 -5.29 10.63 4.11
N ALA A 196 -6.35 10.06 4.66
CA ALA A 196 -7.59 9.82 3.94
C ALA A 196 -8.26 11.12 3.47
N GLN A 197 -8.61 11.17 2.18
CA GLN A 197 -9.20 12.31 1.48
C GLN A 197 -10.54 11.91 0.84
N PRO A 198 -11.48 12.86 0.68
CA PRO A 198 -12.75 12.63 0.01
C PRO A 198 -12.51 12.52 -1.52
N LEU A 199 -12.26 11.31 -1.99
CA LEU A 199 -11.98 11.02 -3.40
C LEU A 199 -13.21 10.49 -4.16
N GLY A 200 -14.37 10.45 -3.52
CA GLY A 200 -15.63 10.07 -4.12
C GLY A 200 -16.08 8.65 -3.83
N ALA A 201 -15.38 7.92 -2.96
CA ALA A 201 -15.78 6.58 -2.52
C ALA A 201 -17.16 6.60 -1.83
N GLN A 202 -17.98 5.60 -2.13
CA GLN A 202 -19.30 5.37 -1.56
C GLN A 202 -19.31 4.09 -0.73
N ALA A 203 -20.33 3.90 0.09
CA ALA A 203 -20.41 2.78 1.03
C ALA A 203 -20.51 1.39 0.35
N GLU A 204 -21.01 1.35 -0.88
CA GLU A 204 -21.16 0.15 -1.69
C GLU A 204 -19.95 -0.15 -2.61
N ASP A 205 -18.97 0.75 -2.66
CA ASP A 205 -17.76 0.55 -3.46
C ASP A 205 -16.83 -0.46 -2.77
N GLU A 206 -16.14 -1.25 -3.57
CA GLU A 206 -15.11 -2.17 -3.12
C GLU A 206 -13.73 -1.52 -3.26
N LEU A 207 -13.00 -1.41 -2.14
CA LEU A 207 -11.63 -0.91 -2.17
C LEU A 207 -10.70 -1.95 -2.78
N ARG A 208 -9.92 -1.54 -3.79
CA ARG A 208 -8.91 -2.38 -4.43
C ARG A 208 -7.56 -1.70 -4.46
N LEU A 209 -6.52 -2.50 -4.31
CA LEU A 209 -5.13 -2.09 -4.41
C LEU A 209 -4.48 -2.79 -5.62
N VAL A 210 -3.83 -2.00 -6.48
CA VAL A 210 -3.11 -2.51 -7.64
C VAL A 210 -1.68 -2.01 -7.60
N THR A 211 -0.72 -2.89 -7.87
CA THR A 211 0.70 -2.54 -7.95
C THR A 211 1.28 -2.86 -9.33
N SER A 212 2.32 -2.12 -9.72
CA SER A 212 3.15 -2.44 -10.87
C SER A 212 4.60 -2.19 -10.51
N ASN A 213 5.39 -3.25 -10.45
CA ASN A 213 6.70 -3.23 -9.85
C ASN A 213 7.78 -3.67 -10.83
N SER A 214 8.94 -3.03 -10.77
CA SER A 214 10.10 -3.39 -11.60
C SER A 214 11.41 -3.05 -10.90
N MET A 215 12.47 -3.74 -11.32
CA MET A 215 13.85 -3.40 -10.97
C MET A 215 14.62 -3.01 -12.21
N ALA A 216 15.60 -2.13 -12.05
CA ALA A 216 16.55 -1.77 -13.10
C ALA A 216 17.94 -1.51 -12.52
N ALA A 217 18.97 -1.68 -13.33
CA ALA A 217 20.30 -1.19 -12.99
C ALA A 217 20.31 0.33 -13.12
N GLY A 218 20.61 1.01 -12.04
CA GLY A 218 20.74 2.48 -12.01
C GLY A 218 22.14 2.94 -12.35
N ASN A 219 22.30 4.25 -12.60
CA ASN A 219 23.59 4.88 -12.78
C ASN A 219 24.27 5.04 -11.41
N ALA A 220 25.30 4.23 -11.16
CA ALA A 220 26.07 4.34 -9.93
C ALA A 220 26.85 5.66 -9.90
N PRO A 221 26.92 6.35 -8.74
CA PRO A 221 27.84 7.47 -8.55
C PRO A 221 29.29 7.04 -8.81
N GLU A 222 30.14 7.99 -9.20
CA GLU A 222 31.56 7.71 -9.42
C GLU A 222 32.19 7.04 -8.18
N GLY A 223 32.83 5.88 -8.38
CA GLY A 223 33.45 5.09 -7.33
C GLY A 223 32.51 4.10 -6.59
N ALA A 224 31.25 3.98 -6.97
CA ALA A 224 30.34 2.94 -6.50
C ALA A 224 30.41 1.71 -7.41
N ALA A 225 30.19 0.50 -6.82
CA ALA A 225 30.28 -0.76 -7.58
C ALA A 225 29.02 -1.03 -8.44
N GLY A 226 27.89 -0.44 -8.09
CA GLY A 226 26.64 -0.56 -8.82
C GLY A 226 25.48 0.06 -8.06
N MET A 227 24.34 0.21 -8.71
CA MET A 227 23.07 0.64 -8.13
C MET A 227 21.93 -0.20 -8.72
N VAL A 228 20.98 -0.60 -7.85
CA VAL A 228 19.71 -1.19 -8.27
C VAL A 228 18.60 -0.22 -7.89
N GLU A 229 17.78 0.10 -8.85
CA GLU A 229 16.59 0.92 -8.69
C GLU A 229 15.37 0.01 -8.66
N THR A 230 14.52 0.18 -7.64
CA THR A 230 13.24 -0.50 -7.52
C THR A 230 12.13 0.51 -7.69
N ASN A 231 11.28 0.31 -8.68
CA ASN A 231 10.12 1.15 -8.96
C ASN A 231 8.86 0.40 -8.51
N VAL A 232 8.06 1.03 -7.65
CA VAL A 232 6.77 0.52 -7.18
C VAL A 232 5.72 1.57 -7.47
N ASN A 233 4.82 1.28 -8.42
CA ASN A 233 3.68 2.12 -8.74
C ASN A 233 2.45 1.54 -8.07
N ILE A 234 1.64 2.38 -7.42
CA ILE A 234 0.54 1.95 -6.57
C ILE A 234 -0.70 2.76 -6.93
N ALA A 235 -1.82 2.09 -7.06
CA ALA A 235 -3.13 2.72 -7.16
C ALA A 235 -4.11 2.06 -6.17
N ALA A 236 -4.85 2.88 -5.44
CA ALA A 236 -6.04 2.48 -4.69
C ALA A 236 -7.27 2.94 -5.49
N VAL A 237 -8.22 2.04 -5.72
CA VAL A 237 -9.39 2.29 -6.55
C VAL A 237 -10.64 1.80 -5.84
#